data_5b8ebc33ef959466a0aaf45440947e19
#
_entry.id   5b8ebc33ef959466a0aaf45440947e19
#
_cell.length_a   1.000
_cell.length_b   1.000
_cell.length_c   1.000
_cell.angle_alpha   90.00
_cell.angle_beta   90.00
_cell.angle_gamma   90.00
#
_symmetry.space_group_name_H-M   'P 1'
#
loop_
_entity.id
_entity.type
_entity.pdbx_description
1 polymer ?
#
loop_
_entity_poly.entity_id
_entity_poly.type
_entity_poly.pdbx_seq_one_letter_code
_entity_poly.pdbx_strand_id
1 'polypeptide(L)'
;VGLASRFSYGVDASELVVSDSSDQFLKTLNCGELESIYDATRRINGEPMSPETLACSWSHLLVYEQLLQDPTYDQYLVLENDAEVLSSGLLVELLEHLPKDFDLAHLGTSEWYLFDRVAAVNTHYWRIRKQYFNNAHAYVLSKKGARKLLAFAGGTVSLPADDLLSNAFLMTPDFDVIVPLENPLQSGPLGAISTVDVHC
;
A
#
# COMPACT_ATOMS: atom_id res chain seq x y z
N VAL A 1 19.93 -13.73 1.38
CA VAL A 1 18.92 -13.28 0.40
C VAL A 1 19.32 -11.87 -0.04
N GLY A 2 19.63 -11.69 -1.32
CA GLY A 2 19.92 -10.36 -1.87
C GLY A 2 18.58 -9.64 -2.09
N LEU A 3 18.26 -8.64 -1.27
CA LEU A 3 17.15 -7.73 -1.54
C LEU A 3 17.61 -6.76 -2.63
N ALA A 4 16.96 -6.80 -3.79
CA ALA A 4 17.12 -5.74 -4.78
C ALA A 4 16.20 -4.58 -4.35
N SER A 5 16.77 -3.42 -4.07
CA SER A 5 16.00 -2.23 -3.78
C SER A 5 15.82 -1.38 -5.05
N ARG A 6 14.60 -0.95 -5.30
CA ARG A 6 14.27 0.09 -6.26
C ARG A 6 13.56 1.20 -5.51
N PHE A 7 13.97 2.42 -5.75
CA PHE A 7 13.15 3.57 -5.37
C PHE A 7 12.07 3.73 -6.43
N SER A 8 10.81 3.62 -6.03
CA SER A 8 9.71 4.03 -6.87
C SER A 8 9.46 5.50 -6.62
N TYR A 9 9.47 6.28 -7.68
CA TYR A 9 9.08 7.67 -7.61
C TYR A 9 7.56 7.74 -7.66
N GLY A 10 6.85 8.29 -6.70
CA GLY A 10 5.40 8.43 -6.65
C GLY A 10 4.95 9.74 -7.29
N VAL A 11 3.80 10.21 -6.96
CA VAL A 11 3.15 11.42 -7.50
C VAL A 11 3.50 12.63 -6.63
N ASP A 12 4.01 13.70 -7.20
CA ASP A 12 4.24 14.95 -6.49
C ASP A 12 2.91 15.69 -6.32
N ALA A 13 2.46 15.88 -5.07
CA ALA A 13 1.22 16.58 -4.77
C ALA A 13 1.20 18.01 -5.30
N SER A 14 2.35 18.70 -5.36
CA SER A 14 2.46 20.08 -5.88
C SER A 14 2.20 20.18 -7.37
N GLU A 15 2.32 19.07 -8.08
CA GLU A 15 2.05 18.99 -9.51
C GLU A 15 0.61 18.60 -9.83
N LEU A 16 -0.20 18.26 -8.84
CA LEU A 16 -1.62 17.95 -9.04
C LEU A 16 -2.39 19.26 -9.33
N VAL A 17 -2.89 19.37 -10.55
CA VAL A 17 -3.74 20.52 -10.94
C VAL A 17 -5.20 20.18 -10.62
N VAL A 18 -5.77 20.92 -9.67
CA VAL A 18 -7.19 20.85 -9.36
C VAL A 18 -7.92 21.80 -10.30
N SER A 19 -8.78 21.29 -11.17
CA SER A 19 -9.65 22.17 -11.96
C SER A 19 -10.92 22.49 -11.16
N ASP A 20 -11.21 23.77 -10.98
CA ASP A 20 -12.38 24.27 -10.24
C ASP A 20 -13.73 23.87 -10.85
N SER A 21 -13.74 23.27 -12.03
CA SER A 21 -14.97 23.04 -12.81
C SER A 21 -15.46 21.60 -12.87
N SER A 22 -14.70 20.68 -12.35
CA SER A 22 -15.12 19.27 -12.29
C SER A 22 -14.43 18.57 -11.13
N ASP A 23 -15.13 17.70 -10.45
CA ASP A 23 -14.55 16.81 -9.44
C ASP A 23 -13.54 15.78 -10.07
N GLN A 24 -12.92 16.12 -11.18
CA GLN A 24 -11.96 15.28 -11.90
C GLN A 24 -10.56 15.87 -11.79
N PHE A 25 -9.66 15.11 -11.22
CA PHE A 25 -8.23 15.39 -11.27
C PHE A 25 -7.67 14.75 -12.53
N LEU A 26 -7.37 15.57 -13.51
CA LEU A 26 -6.69 15.15 -14.72
C LEU A 26 -5.23 15.54 -14.61
N LYS A 27 -4.35 14.58 -14.53
CA LYS A 27 -2.95 14.81 -14.81
C LYS A 27 -2.44 13.81 -15.82
N THR A 28 -1.89 14.36 -16.89
CA THR A 28 -1.00 13.61 -17.76
C THR A 28 0.37 13.61 -17.09
N LEU A 29 0.73 12.52 -16.41
CA LEU A 29 2.10 12.31 -16.02
C LEU A 29 2.92 12.12 -17.29
N ASN A 30 3.92 12.97 -17.49
CA ASN A 30 4.86 12.88 -18.61
C ASN A 30 5.85 11.70 -18.46
N CYS A 31 5.50 10.70 -17.68
CA CYS A 31 6.25 9.48 -17.50
C CYS A 31 5.60 8.39 -18.34
N GLY A 32 5.84 8.42 -19.66
CA GLY A 32 5.56 7.36 -20.62
C GLY A 32 4.26 6.59 -20.46
N GLU A 33 3.25 6.91 -21.27
CA GLU A 33 2.08 6.07 -21.64
C GLU A 33 1.32 5.32 -20.51
N LEU A 34 1.12 5.95 -19.37
CA LEU A 34 0.10 5.50 -18.41
C LEU A 34 -1.04 6.50 -18.42
N GLU A 35 -1.91 6.42 -19.43
CA GLU A 35 -3.22 7.06 -19.43
C GLU A 35 -4.16 6.32 -18.47
N SER A 36 -3.87 6.30 -17.18
CA SER A 36 -4.89 5.96 -16.21
C SER A 36 -5.48 7.27 -15.68
N ILE A 37 -6.66 7.59 -16.14
CA ILE A 37 -7.47 8.66 -15.56
C ILE A 37 -8.03 8.11 -14.25
N TYR A 38 -7.42 8.51 -13.15
CA TYR A 38 -7.97 8.23 -11.83
C TYR A 38 -8.98 9.31 -11.48
N ASP A 39 -10.21 8.91 -11.25
CA ASP A 39 -11.27 9.80 -10.77
C ASP A 39 -11.17 9.95 -9.25
N ALA A 40 -10.67 11.08 -8.79
CA ALA A 40 -10.49 11.40 -7.37
C ALA A 40 -11.75 12.02 -6.73
N THR A 41 -12.94 11.74 -7.26
CA THR A 41 -14.17 12.45 -6.90
C THR A 41 -14.82 11.97 -5.61
N ARG A 42 -14.37 10.89 -5.01
CA ARG A 42 -14.98 10.40 -3.78
C ARG A 42 -14.39 11.07 -2.55
N ARG A 43 -15.28 11.51 -1.71
CA ARG A 43 -15.01 12.16 -0.42
C ARG A 43 -14.98 11.09 0.68
N ILE A 44 -13.99 11.18 1.54
CA ILE A 44 -14.03 10.46 2.81
C ILE A 44 -14.87 11.31 3.76
N ASN A 45 -15.89 10.74 4.37
CA ASN A 45 -16.80 11.44 5.27
C ASN A 45 -17.40 12.73 4.67
N GLY A 46 -17.54 12.81 3.34
CA GLY A 46 -18.07 13.97 2.66
C GLY A 46 -17.05 15.04 2.27
N GLU A 47 -15.80 14.92 2.71
CA GLU A 47 -14.71 15.84 2.38
C GLU A 47 -13.83 15.29 1.24
N PRO A 48 -13.30 16.14 0.35
CA PRO A 48 -12.34 15.70 -0.66
C PRO A 48 -11.03 15.27 0.01
N MET A 49 -10.35 14.28 -0.58
CA MET A 49 -8.98 13.97 -0.19
C MET A 49 -8.06 15.16 -0.44
N SER A 50 -7.11 15.39 0.47
CA SER A 50 -6.08 16.40 0.23
C SER A 50 -5.20 15.99 -0.97
N PRO A 51 -4.54 16.93 -1.65
CA PRO A 51 -3.59 16.60 -2.72
C PRO A 51 -2.51 15.61 -2.29
N GLU A 52 -2.03 15.71 -1.05
CA GLU A 52 -1.01 14.82 -0.48
C GLU A 52 -1.55 13.40 -0.30
N THR A 53 -2.75 13.26 0.26
CA THR A 53 -3.43 11.96 0.40
C THR A 53 -3.68 11.32 -0.96
N LEU A 54 -4.11 12.13 -1.93
CA LEU A 54 -4.34 11.69 -3.30
C LEU A 54 -3.03 11.20 -3.95
N ALA A 55 -1.96 11.99 -3.83
CA ALA A 55 -0.64 11.66 -4.37
C ALA A 55 -0.08 10.37 -3.75
N CYS A 56 -0.20 10.22 -2.43
CA CYS A 56 0.20 9.01 -1.72
C CYS A 56 -0.56 7.79 -2.26
N SER A 57 -1.89 7.85 -2.29
CA SER A 57 -2.72 6.74 -2.78
C SER A 57 -2.43 6.37 -4.22
N TRP A 58 -2.24 7.36 -5.07
CA TRP A 58 -1.87 7.13 -6.47
C TRP A 58 -0.49 6.48 -6.59
N SER A 59 0.48 6.90 -5.79
CA SER A 59 1.82 6.28 -5.76
C SER A 59 1.75 4.79 -5.44
N HIS A 60 0.92 4.39 -4.48
CA HIS A 60 0.68 2.99 -4.18
C HIS A 60 0.11 2.21 -5.37
N LEU A 61 -0.89 2.76 -6.07
CA LEU A 61 -1.46 2.12 -7.26
C LEU A 61 -0.42 1.93 -8.37
N LEU A 62 0.46 2.93 -8.60
CA LEU A 62 1.56 2.81 -9.56
C LEU A 62 2.53 1.69 -9.18
N VAL A 63 2.85 1.52 -7.90
CA VAL A 63 3.67 0.39 -7.41
C VAL A 63 3.00 -0.95 -7.69
N TYR A 64 1.66 -1.05 -7.56
CA TYR A 64 0.93 -2.27 -7.87
C TYR A 64 0.99 -2.60 -9.36
N GLU A 65 0.83 -1.61 -10.22
CA GLU A 65 0.99 -1.77 -11.68
C GLU A 65 2.42 -2.19 -12.05
N GLN A 66 3.43 -1.55 -11.46
CA GLN A 66 4.83 -1.93 -11.67
C GLN A 66 5.09 -3.39 -11.27
N LEU A 67 4.57 -3.83 -10.13
CA LEU A 67 4.71 -5.22 -9.69
C LEU A 67 4.11 -6.19 -10.72
N LEU A 68 2.94 -5.87 -11.29
CA LEU A 68 2.32 -6.73 -12.30
C LEU A 68 3.15 -6.82 -13.59
N GLN A 69 3.83 -5.76 -13.96
CA GLN A 69 4.67 -5.69 -15.15
C GLN A 69 6.08 -6.26 -14.91
N ASP A 70 6.52 -6.42 -13.68
CA ASP A 70 7.86 -6.91 -13.36
C ASP A 70 8.01 -8.39 -13.75
N PRO A 71 8.91 -8.73 -14.70
CA PRO A 71 9.12 -10.12 -15.10
C PRO A 71 9.99 -10.91 -14.12
N THR A 72 10.62 -10.25 -13.14
CA THR A 72 11.65 -10.83 -12.27
C THR A 72 11.10 -11.18 -10.91
N TYR A 73 10.25 -10.33 -10.35
CA TYR A 73 9.75 -10.45 -8.98
C TYR A 73 8.25 -10.70 -8.94
N ASP A 74 7.82 -11.59 -8.06
CA ASP A 74 6.41 -11.93 -7.82
C ASP A 74 5.81 -11.22 -6.62
N GLN A 75 6.64 -10.51 -5.86
CA GLN A 75 6.25 -9.74 -4.68
C GLN A 75 7.20 -8.57 -4.45
N TYR A 76 6.65 -7.49 -3.89
CA TYR A 76 7.40 -6.31 -3.48
C TYR A 76 7.22 -6.06 -1.99
N LEU A 77 8.32 -5.72 -1.31
CA LEU A 77 8.27 -5.02 -0.03
C LEU A 77 8.05 -3.54 -0.32
N VAL A 78 6.91 -3.02 0.08
CA VAL A 78 6.55 -1.61 -0.07
C VAL A 78 6.80 -0.91 1.26
N LEU A 79 7.56 0.16 1.23
CA LEU A 79 7.88 0.99 2.39
C LEU A 79 7.59 2.45 2.04
N GLU A 80 6.88 3.14 2.89
CA GLU A 80 6.78 4.60 2.84
C GLU A 80 8.07 5.22 3.42
N ASN A 81 8.34 6.46 3.10
CA ASN A 81 9.58 7.14 3.49
C ASN A 81 9.69 7.37 5.00
N ASP A 82 8.59 7.31 5.74
CA ASP A 82 8.52 7.42 7.19
C ASP A 82 8.52 6.06 7.92
N ALA A 83 8.65 4.96 7.18
CA ALA A 83 8.75 3.64 7.79
C ALA A 83 10.08 3.48 8.54
N GLU A 84 10.01 3.25 9.84
CA GLU A 84 11.16 2.99 10.70
C GLU A 84 11.33 1.50 10.97
N VAL A 85 12.55 1.00 10.74
CA VAL A 85 12.89 -0.40 11.04
C VAL A 85 13.24 -0.54 12.51
N LEU A 86 12.37 -1.16 13.30
CA LEU A 86 12.60 -1.43 14.72
C LEU A 86 13.64 -2.54 14.93
N SER A 87 13.61 -3.55 14.07
CA SER A 87 14.52 -4.69 14.13
C SER A 87 14.83 -5.20 12.72
N SER A 88 16.03 -4.91 12.24
CA SER A 88 16.49 -5.40 10.94
C SER A 88 16.63 -6.93 10.90
N GLY A 89 17.05 -7.54 12.01
CA GLY A 89 17.13 -8.99 12.13
C GLY A 89 15.77 -9.67 12.00
N LEU A 90 14.77 -9.16 12.72
CA LEU A 90 13.40 -9.66 12.63
C LEU A 90 12.81 -9.44 11.22
N LEU A 91 13.05 -8.28 10.62
CA LEU A 91 12.56 -8.01 9.26
C LEU A 91 13.13 -9.02 8.25
N VAL A 92 14.44 -9.28 8.29
CA VAL A 92 15.08 -10.27 7.41
C VAL A 92 14.50 -11.66 7.66
N GLU A 93 14.39 -12.08 8.91
CA GLU A 93 13.80 -13.37 9.29
C GLU A 93 12.37 -13.54 8.75
N LEU A 94 11.54 -12.50 8.90
CA LEU A 94 10.18 -12.51 8.40
C LEU A 94 10.14 -12.62 6.86
N LEU A 95 10.99 -11.88 6.14
CA LEU A 95 11.05 -11.94 4.68
C LEU A 95 11.54 -13.30 4.17
N GLU A 96 12.46 -13.96 4.88
CA GLU A 96 12.93 -15.32 4.55
C GLU A 96 11.85 -16.39 4.76
N HIS A 97 10.92 -16.14 5.68
CA HIS A 97 9.85 -17.08 6.03
C HIS A 97 8.48 -16.68 5.48
N LEU A 98 8.45 -15.77 4.50
CA LEU A 98 7.20 -15.39 3.84
C LEU A 98 6.52 -16.64 3.24
N PRO A 99 5.23 -16.86 3.52
CA PRO A 99 4.46 -17.90 2.85
C PRO A 99 4.42 -17.66 1.34
N LYS A 100 4.22 -18.72 0.57
CA LYS A 100 4.09 -18.60 -0.90
C LYS A 100 2.72 -18.11 -1.34
N ASP A 101 1.70 -18.32 -0.52
CA ASP A 101 0.31 -18.01 -0.86
C ASP A 101 -0.28 -17.02 0.14
N PHE A 102 -0.32 -15.76 -0.27
CA PHE A 102 -0.98 -14.63 0.40
C PHE A 102 -1.21 -13.52 -0.64
N ASP A 103 -2.07 -12.58 -0.33
CA ASP A 103 -2.25 -11.37 -1.13
C ASP A 103 -1.42 -10.22 -0.55
N LEU A 104 -1.51 -9.99 0.75
CA LEU A 104 -0.83 -8.94 1.50
C LEU A 104 -0.24 -9.51 2.79
N ALA A 105 1.05 -9.21 3.07
CA ALA A 105 1.64 -9.39 4.38
C ALA A 105 1.84 -8.01 5.03
N HIS A 106 1.01 -7.68 6.02
CA HIS A 106 1.06 -6.39 6.68
C HIS A 106 2.14 -6.40 7.77
N LEU A 107 3.20 -5.59 7.59
CA LEU A 107 4.40 -5.63 8.45
C LEU A 107 4.51 -4.45 9.40
N GLY A 108 3.75 -3.38 9.19
CA GLY A 108 3.86 -2.17 9.95
C GLY A 108 2.49 -1.59 10.29
N THR A 109 2.01 -1.84 11.48
CA THR A 109 0.83 -1.17 12.04
C THR A 109 1.08 -0.83 13.50
N SER A 110 0.63 0.34 13.92
CA SER A 110 0.67 0.74 15.32
C SER A 110 -0.25 -0.12 16.21
N GLU A 111 -1.21 -0.81 15.61
CA GLU A 111 -2.27 -1.55 16.28
C GLU A 111 -2.19 -3.08 16.06
N TRP A 112 -1.00 -3.59 15.78
CA TRP A 112 -0.76 -5.02 15.50
C TRP A 112 -1.31 -5.96 16.58
N TYR A 113 -1.40 -5.55 17.80
CA TYR A 113 -1.93 -6.30 18.93
C TYR A 113 -3.46 -6.47 18.90
N LEU A 114 -4.16 -5.65 18.10
CA LEU A 114 -5.61 -5.73 17.91
C LEU A 114 -6.03 -6.73 16.84
N PHE A 115 -5.09 -7.30 16.09
CA PHE A 115 -5.42 -8.27 15.06
C PHE A 115 -6.02 -9.55 15.66
N ASP A 116 -7.23 -9.91 15.21
CA ASP A 116 -7.85 -11.19 15.51
C ASP A 116 -7.21 -12.28 14.63
N ARG A 117 -6.19 -12.92 15.17
CA ARG A 117 -5.45 -14.01 14.51
C ARG A 117 -6.25 -15.29 14.56
N VAL A 118 -6.65 -15.80 13.40
CA VAL A 118 -7.56 -16.96 13.30
C VAL A 118 -6.87 -18.25 12.91
N ALA A 119 -5.76 -18.20 12.18
CA ALA A 119 -5.03 -19.38 11.75
C ALA A 119 -3.54 -19.11 11.59
N ALA A 120 -2.69 -19.93 12.19
CA ALA A 120 -1.26 -19.93 11.92
C ALA A 120 -1.03 -20.39 10.48
N VAL A 121 -0.20 -19.63 9.73
CA VAL A 121 0.26 -20.01 8.39
C VAL A 121 1.58 -20.77 8.51
N ASN A 122 2.46 -20.27 9.36
CA ASN A 122 3.70 -20.90 9.78
C ASN A 122 4.10 -20.38 11.17
N THR A 123 5.34 -20.57 11.60
CA THR A 123 5.85 -20.11 12.90
C THR A 123 5.93 -18.58 13.02
N HIS A 124 5.90 -17.84 11.91
CA HIS A 124 6.10 -16.39 11.87
C HIS A 124 4.84 -15.62 11.51
N TYR A 125 3.91 -16.24 10.77
CA TYR A 125 2.76 -15.54 10.19
C TYR A 125 1.42 -16.17 10.55
N TRP A 126 0.44 -15.29 10.69
CA TRP A 126 -0.95 -15.65 10.98
C TRP A 126 -1.89 -15.00 9.98
N ARG A 127 -2.94 -15.73 9.58
CA ARG A 127 -4.12 -15.11 8.96
C ARG A 127 -4.94 -14.41 10.01
N ILE A 128 -5.52 -13.28 9.61
CA ILE A 128 -6.42 -12.49 10.46
C ILE A 128 -7.86 -12.61 9.98
N ARG A 129 -8.80 -12.41 10.91
CA ARG A 129 -10.20 -12.24 10.58
C ARG A 129 -10.38 -10.96 9.79
N LYS A 130 -11.38 -10.93 8.89
CA LYS A 130 -11.79 -9.72 8.18
C LYS A 130 -12.08 -8.61 9.18
N GLN A 131 -11.24 -7.61 9.23
CA GLN A 131 -11.32 -6.43 10.07
C GLN A 131 -10.67 -5.24 9.39
N TYR A 132 -11.04 -4.05 9.79
CA TYR A 132 -10.36 -2.84 9.36
C TYR A 132 -8.99 -2.76 10.03
N PHE A 133 -7.99 -2.25 9.30
CA PHE A 133 -6.67 -1.93 9.83
C PHE A 133 -6.18 -0.61 9.25
N ASN A 134 -5.35 0.09 10.00
CA ASN A 134 -4.72 1.35 9.59
C ASN A 134 -3.31 1.12 9.08
N ASN A 135 -2.78 2.16 8.46
CA ASN A 135 -1.41 2.30 7.98
C ASN A 135 -1.08 1.47 6.73
N ALA A 136 -0.43 2.13 5.79
CA ALA A 136 0.12 1.52 4.58
C ALA A 136 1.65 1.68 4.50
N HIS A 137 2.31 2.08 5.61
CA HIS A 137 3.71 2.44 5.60
C HIS A 137 4.67 1.26 5.38
N ALA A 138 4.23 0.00 5.64
CA ALA A 138 5.08 -1.17 5.43
C ALA A 138 4.27 -2.45 5.20
N TYR A 139 4.42 -3.07 4.04
CA TYR A 139 3.78 -4.35 3.71
C TYR A 139 4.50 -5.07 2.57
N VAL A 140 4.32 -6.39 2.48
CA VAL A 140 4.69 -7.14 1.27
C VAL A 140 3.43 -7.41 0.47
N LEU A 141 3.47 -7.07 -0.81
CA LEU A 141 2.39 -7.31 -1.75
C LEU A 141 2.79 -8.36 -2.78
N SER A 142 1.94 -9.37 -2.97
CA SER A 142 2.10 -10.33 -4.05
C SER A 142 1.45 -9.82 -5.35
N LYS A 143 1.86 -10.35 -6.51
CA LYS A 143 1.17 -10.08 -7.79
C LYS A 143 -0.32 -10.44 -7.74
N LYS A 144 -0.68 -11.49 -6.99
CA LYS A 144 -2.08 -11.87 -6.80
C LYS A 144 -2.84 -10.78 -6.05
N GLY A 145 -2.27 -10.26 -4.96
CA GLY A 145 -2.81 -9.14 -4.20
C GLY A 145 -2.90 -7.85 -5.02
N ALA A 146 -1.85 -7.52 -5.79
CA ALA A 146 -1.84 -6.34 -6.65
C ALA A 146 -2.99 -6.34 -7.67
N ARG A 147 -3.25 -7.50 -8.33
CA ARG A 147 -4.41 -7.62 -9.23
C ARG A 147 -5.73 -7.34 -8.54
N LYS A 148 -5.92 -7.85 -7.32
CA LYS A 148 -7.15 -7.66 -6.55
C LYS A 148 -7.33 -6.21 -6.10
N LEU A 149 -6.24 -5.56 -5.66
CA LEU A 149 -6.26 -4.15 -5.25
C LEU A 149 -6.58 -3.24 -6.44
N LEU A 150 -5.95 -3.44 -7.59
CA LEU A 150 -6.23 -2.66 -8.79
C LEU A 150 -7.65 -2.89 -9.30
N ALA A 151 -8.13 -4.14 -9.25
CA ALA A 151 -9.52 -4.46 -9.60
C ALA A 151 -10.52 -3.81 -8.64
N PHE A 152 -10.20 -3.77 -7.33
CA PHE A 152 -11.02 -3.11 -6.31
C PHE A 152 -11.03 -1.59 -6.50
N ALA A 153 -9.88 -0.97 -6.81
CA ALA A 153 -9.78 0.45 -7.10
C ALA A 153 -10.57 0.87 -8.36
N GLY A 154 -10.75 -0.06 -9.31
CA GLY A 154 -11.56 0.18 -10.51
C GLY A 154 -11.06 1.29 -11.41
N GLY A 155 -9.75 1.58 -11.42
CA GLY A 155 -9.15 2.66 -12.19
C GLY A 155 -9.34 4.05 -11.57
N THR A 156 -9.70 4.13 -10.28
CA THR A 156 -9.92 5.40 -9.56
C THR A 156 -9.05 5.48 -8.31
N VAL A 157 -8.65 6.71 -7.93
CA VAL A 157 -8.05 7.01 -6.62
C VAL A 157 -9.15 7.59 -5.76
N SER A 158 -9.90 6.74 -5.08
CA SER A 158 -11.09 7.14 -4.32
C SER A 158 -10.95 6.99 -2.81
N LEU A 159 -9.83 6.43 -2.35
CA LEU A 159 -9.56 6.16 -0.95
C LEU A 159 -8.09 6.45 -0.62
N PRO A 160 -7.75 6.83 0.62
CA PRO A 160 -6.40 6.76 1.12
C PRO A 160 -5.80 5.36 0.96
N ALA A 161 -4.47 5.26 0.89
CA ALA A 161 -3.79 3.99 0.63
C ALA A 161 -4.14 2.91 1.66
N ASP A 162 -4.16 3.26 2.94
CA ASP A 162 -4.53 2.36 4.04
C ASP A 162 -6.02 1.96 4.00
N ASP A 163 -6.91 2.91 3.71
CA ASP A 163 -8.33 2.63 3.50
C ASP A 163 -8.55 1.71 2.29
N LEU A 164 -7.79 1.88 1.21
CA LEU A 164 -7.85 1.00 0.05
C LEU A 164 -7.50 -0.44 0.43
N LEU A 165 -6.40 -0.64 1.15
CA LEU A 165 -5.96 -1.95 1.62
C LEU A 165 -7.01 -2.60 2.53
N SER A 166 -7.49 -1.85 3.53
CA SER A 166 -8.49 -2.33 4.49
C SER A 166 -9.83 -2.66 3.84
N ASN A 167 -10.34 -1.78 2.98
CA ASN A 167 -11.63 -2.01 2.33
C ASN A 167 -11.53 -3.14 1.30
N ALA A 168 -10.44 -3.27 0.57
CA ALA A 168 -10.22 -4.42 -0.31
C ALA A 168 -10.21 -5.73 0.49
N PHE A 169 -9.54 -5.76 1.65
CA PHE A 169 -9.56 -6.91 2.55
C PHE A 169 -10.96 -7.23 3.06
N LEU A 170 -11.72 -6.23 3.48
CA LEU A 170 -13.07 -6.43 4.02
C LEU A 170 -14.07 -6.91 2.95
N MET A 171 -14.00 -6.32 1.76
CA MET A 171 -15.05 -6.46 0.74
C MET A 171 -14.74 -7.51 -0.33
N THR A 172 -13.47 -7.93 -0.48
CA THR A 172 -13.10 -9.00 -1.41
C THR A 172 -12.99 -10.32 -0.63
N PRO A 173 -13.91 -11.27 -0.82
CA PRO A 173 -14.01 -12.48 0.03
C PRO A 173 -12.72 -13.30 0.10
N ASP A 174 -12.02 -13.43 -1.02
CA ASP A 174 -10.81 -14.23 -1.19
C ASP A 174 -9.51 -13.41 -1.05
N PHE A 175 -9.58 -12.15 -0.59
CA PHE A 175 -8.38 -11.36 -0.30
C PHE A 175 -7.77 -11.85 1.01
N ASP A 176 -6.55 -12.39 0.94
CA ASP A 176 -5.85 -13.05 2.06
C ASP A 176 -4.78 -12.13 2.65
N VAL A 177 -4.99 -11.72 3.91
CA VAL A 177 -4.03 -10.89 4.66
C VAL A 177 -3.39 -11.73 5.76
N ILE A 178 -2.07 -11.67 5.80
CA ILE A 178 -1.27 -12.26 6.87
C ILE A 178 -0.53 -11.18 7.64
N VAL A 179 -0.28 -11.44 8.91
CA VAL A 179 0.47 -10.56 9.82
C VAL A 179 1.51 -11.35 10.57
N PRO A 180 2.65 -10.77 10.94
CA PRO A 180 3.62 -11.39 11.82
C PRO A 180 3.13 -11.42 13.27
N LEU A 181 3.81 -12.19 14.13
CA LEU A 181 3.58 -12.14 15.57
C LEU A 181 4.05 -10.84 16.19
N GLU A 182 5.14 -10.29 15.69
CA GLU A 182 5.74 -9.05 16.16
C GLU A 182 5.96 -8.14 14.95
N ASN A 183 5.73 -6.84 15.12
CA ASN A 183 5.98 -5.87 14.06
C ASN A 183 7.47 -5.52 13.97
N PRO A 184 8.09 -5.68 12.79
CA PRO A 184 9.46 -5.26 12.57
C PRO A 184 9.59 -3.76 12.22
N LEU A 185 8.47 -3.11 11.91
CA LEU A 185 8.41 -1.72 11.40
C LEU A 185 7.33 -0.91 12.12
N GLN A 186 7.55 0.38 12.24
CA GLN A 186 6.55 1.36 12.70
C GLN A 186 6.57 2.59 11.79
N SER A 187 5.53 3.40 11.86
CA SER A 187 5.59 4.77 11.32
C SER A 187 6.47 5.64 12.22
N GLY A 188 7.20 6.55 11.63
CA GLY A 188 8.00 7.53 12.35
C GLY A 188 7.17 8.41 13.28
N PRO A 189 7.80 9.30 14.07
CA PRO A 189 7.11 10.09 15.08
C PRO A 189 5.97 10.88 14.45
N LEU A 190 4.81 10.84 15.11
CA LEU A 190 3.62 11.61 14.77
C LEU A 190 3.98 13.08 14.50
N GLY A 191 3.90 13.52 13.27
CA GLY A 191 4.29 14.87 12.82
C GLY A 191 5.30 14.90 11.68
N ALA A 192 5.92 13.80 11.32
CA ALA A 192 6.51 13.68 10.00
C ALA A 192 5.34 13.69 9.02
N ILE A 193 5.16 14.80 8.31
CA ILE A 193 4.28 14.84 7.15
C ILE A 193 4.80 13.72 6.26
N SER A 194 3.97 12.71 6.01
CA SER A 194 4.27 11.68 5.02
C SER A 194 4.36 12.40 3.67
N THR A 195 5.50 12.99 3.42
CA THR A 195 5.85 13.44 2.09
C THR A 195 6.38 12.20 1.41
N VAL A 196 5.55 11.59 0.61
CA VAL A 196 6.05 10.69 -0.42
C VAL A 196 6.88 11.61 -1.32
N ASP A 197 8.16 11.76 -0.98
CA ASP A 197 9.12 12.41 -1.85
C ASP A 197 9.28 11.54 -3.07
N VAL A 198 8.57 11.93 -4.08
CA VAL A 198 8.50 11.19 -5.29
C VAL A 198 8.92 12.10 -6.43
N HIS A 199 10.14 11.93 -6.79
CA HIS A 199 10.68 12.52 -8.01
C HIS A 199 10.54 11.52 -9.15
N CYS A 200 9.89 11.90 -10.24
CA CYS A 200 9.99 11.25 -11.54
C CYS A 200 11.41 11.33 -12.09
#